data_8ffb8b75ddf5cc02ecf72fbd11ce815c
#
_entry.id   8ffb8b75ddf5cc02ecf72fbd11ce815c
#
_cell.length_a   1.000
_cell.length_b   1.000
_cell.length_c   1.000
_cell.angle_alpha   90.00
_cell.angle_beta   90.00
_cell.angle_gamma   90.00
#
_symmetry.space_group_name_H-M   'P 1'
#
loop_
_entity.id
_entity.type
_entity.pdbx_description
1 polymer ?
#
loop_
_entity_poly.entity_id
_entity_poly.type
_entity_poly.pdbx_seq_one_letter_code
_entity_poly.pdbx_strand_id
1 'polypeptide(L)'
;TEAGLGANNSPIISVSIAEEEAPAMGADLTGQYASWNYFQSVENPENDAFITAFQEKYGADRPTSDPMEAAYVSMYLYKNMVEKAGSFCVDAVNAASDGVTFQAPEGLVTVNGDNHHIAKTGLIGQINADNQFDIVWDSGEPIEPDPYLEGYAWWNPDAS
;
A
#
# COMPACT_ATOMS: atom_id res chain seq x y z
N THR A 1 1.61 -27.02 5.88
CA THR A 1 2.57 -26.80 6.96
C THR A 1 2.71 -28.06 7.82
N GLU A 2 3.80 -28.21 8.58
CA GLU A 2 4.06 -29.38 9.44
C GLU A 2 2.94 -29.61 10.48
N ALA A 3 2.29 -28.54 10.94
CA ALA A 3 1.18 -28.60 11.90
C ALA A 3 -0.18 -28.91 11.25
N GLY A 4 -0.26 -29.14 9.94
CA GLY A 4 -1.53 -29.37 9.22
C GLY A 4 -2.44 -28.13 9.18
N LEU A 5 -1.92 -26.94 9.44
CA LEU A 5 -2.67 -25.70 9.37
C LEU A 5 -2.62 -25.12 7.94
N GLY A 6 -3.76 -24.62 7.48
CA GLY A 6 -3.94 -24.03 6.17
C GLY A 6 -5.18 -23.13 6.12
N ALA A 7 -5.45 -22.51 4.99
CA ALA A 7 -6.55 -21.54 4.84
C ALA A 7 -7.93 -22.13 5.22
N ASN A 8 -8.14 -23.43 5.03
CA ASN A 8 -9.41 -24.09 5.32
C ASN A 8 -9.70 -24.26 6.81
N ASN A 9 -8.69 -24.26 7.68
CA ASN A 9 -8.84 -24.54 9.11
C ASN A 9 -8.16 -23.50 10.02
N SER A 10 -7.29 -22.68 9.46
CA SER A 10 -6.58 -21.62 10.17
C SER A 10 -6.29 -20.45 9.19
N PRO A 11 -7.32 -19.72 8.75
CA PRO A 11 -7.12 -18.58 7.87
C PRO A 11 -6.30 -17.50 8.58
N ILE A 12 -5.35 -16.92 7.86
CA ILE A 12 -4.49 -15.83 8.32
C ILE A 12 -4.76 -14.63 7.42
N ILE A 13 -4.80 -13.44 8.01
CA ILE A 13 -4.66 -12.18 7.28
C ILE A 13 -3.33 -11.56 7.69
N SER A 14 -2.44 -11.39 6.73
CA SER A 14 -1.12 -10.80 6.94
C SER A 14 -1.15 -9.30 6.65
N VAL A 15 -0.27 -8.55 7.31
CA VAL A 15 0.03 -7.14 7.01
C VAL A 15 1.52 -6.96 6.67
N SER A 16 2.19 -8.04 6.25
CA SER A 16 3.63 -8.04 5.95
C SER A 16 4.06 -9.07 4.90
N ILE A 17 3.14 -9.82 4.32
CA ILE A 17 3.42 -10.73 3.20
C ILE A 17 2.88 -10.08 1.93
N ALA A 18 3.76 -9.81 0.98
CA ALA A 18 3.42 -9.26 -0.32
C ALA A 18 3.86 -10.22 -1.45
N GLU A 19 3.83 -9.77 -2.69
CA GLU A 19 4.03 -10.59 -3.88
C GLU A 19 5.41 -11.25 -3.95
N GLU A 20 6.45 -10.58 -3.45
CA GLU A 20 7.81 -11.15 -3.44
C GLU A 20 8.07 -12.08 -2.27
N GLU A 21 7.40 -11.90 -1.12
CA GLU A 21 7.59 -12.77 0.05
C GLU A 21 6.81 -14.07 -0.08
N ALA A 22 5.61 -14.06 -0.64
CA ALA A 22 4.74 -15.23 -0.72
C ALA A 22 5.44 -16.45 -1.35
N PRO A 23 6.09 -16.36 -2.51
CA PRO A 23 6.83 -17.50 -3.08
C PRO A 23 8.10 -17.84 -2.29
N ALA A 24 8.70 -16.89 -1.60
CA ALA A 24 9.94 -17.10 -0.86
C ALA A 24 9.75 -17.86 0.48
N MET A 25 8.53 -17.92 0.99
CA MET A 25 8.24 -18.59 2.28
C MET A 25 8.35 -20.11 2.23
N GLY A 26 8.36 -20.73 1.03
CA GLY A 26 8.51 -22.19 0.87
C GLY A 26 7.35 -23.00 1.46
N ALA A 27 6.20 -22.38 1.70
CA ALA A 27 4.97 -22.99 2.18
C ALA A 27 3.83 -22.72 1.20
N ASP A 28 2.85 -23.61 1.12
CA ASP A 28 1.60 -23.35 0.41
C ASP A 28 0.77 -22.35 1.22
N LEU A 29 0.65 -21.15 0.71
CA LEU A 29 -0.12 -20.05 1.29
C LEU A 29 -1.45 -19.83 0.54
N THR A 30 -1.76 -20.67 -0.45
CA THR A 30 -2.99 -20.52 -1.25
C THR A 30 -4.23 -20.42 -0.37
N GLY A 31 -5.05 -19.39 -0.62
CA GLY A 31 -6.26 -19.11 0.13
C GLY A 31 -6.05 -18.29 1.41
N GLN A 32 -4.82 -18.01 1.83
CA GLN A 32 -4.53 -17.05 2.92
C GLN A 32 -4.71 -15.61 2.41
N TYR A 33 -4.78 -14.67 3.31
CA TYR A 33 -5.08 -13.28 3.01
C TYR A 33 -3.94 -12.35 3.40
N ALA A 34 -3.85 -11.20 2.71
CA ALA A 34 -3.08 -10.05 3.14
C ALA A 34 -3.90 -8.77 3.02
N SER A 35 -3.58 -7.78 3.86
CA SER A 35 -4.17 -6.44 3.80
C SER A 35 -3.08 -5.43 3.48
N TRP A 36 -3.24 -4.72 2.38
CA TRP A 36 -2.35 -3.68 1.88
C TRP A 36 -3.14 -2.53 1.26
N ASN A 37 -2.46 -1.50 0.80
CA ASN A 37 -3.07 -0.42 0.00
C ASN A 37 -2.88 -0.65 -1.50
N TYR A 38 -1.93 -1.50 -1.87
CA TYR A 38 -1.62 -1.86 -3.24
C TYR A 38 -1.38 -3.36 -3.37
N PHE A 39 -1.83 -3.94 -4.48
CA PHE A 39 -1.41 -5.23 -5.02
C PHE A 39 -1.07 -5.06 -6.51
N GLN A 40 -0.14 -5.87 -7.02
CA GLN A 40 0.19 -5.83 -8.46
C GLN A 40 -1.04 -6.03 -9.35
N SER A 41 -2.06 -6.72 -8.85
CA SER A 41 -3.32 -7.00 -9.56
C SER A 41 -4.30 -5.82 -9.61
N VAL A 42 -3.96 -4.64 -9.10
CA VAL A 42 -4.76 -3.42 -9.27
C VAL A 42 -4.84 -3.06 -10.76
N GLU A 43 -6.06 -2.86 -11.27
CA GLU A 43 -6.31 -2.61 -12.70
C GLU A 43 -6.50 -1.11 -12.97
N ASN A 44 -5.44 -0.44 -13.41
CA ASN A 44 -5.49 0.92 -13.95
C ASN A 44 -4.24 1.22 -14.83
N PRO A 45 -4.29 2.24 -15.72
CA PRO A 45 -3.19 2.56 -16.62
C PRO A 45 -1.90 2.98 -15.92
N GLU A 46 -1.98 3.61 -14.76
CA GLU A 46 -0.84 4.04 -13.95
C GLU A 46 -0.08 2.84 -13.39
N ASN A 47 -0.81 1.82 -12.95
CA ASN A 47 -0.24 0.57 -12.48
C ASN A 47 0.41 -0.22 -13.63
N ASP A 48 -0.25 -0.31 -14.77
CA ASP A 48 0.31 -0.97 -15.97
C ASP A 48 1.64 -0.33 -16.37
N ALA A 49 1.73 1.00 -16.36
CA ALA A 49 2.94 1.75 -16.66
C ALA A 49 4.04 1.52 -15.60
N PHE A 50 3.66 1.50 -14.31
CA PHE A 50 4.59 1.24 -13.19
C PHE A 50 5.19 -0.17 -13.27
N ILE A 51 4.34 -1.20 -13.44
CA ILE A 51 4.77 -2.60 -13.58
C ILE A 51 5.70 -2.74 -14.78
N THR A 52 5.32 -2.19 -15.94
CA THR A 52 6.12 -2.26 -17.17
C THR A 52 7.51 -1.65 -16.95
N ALA A 53 7.57 -0.43 -16.42
CA ALA A 53 8.84 0.26 -16.19
C ALA A 53 9.71 -0.47 -15.15
N PHE A 54 9.11 -1.05 -14.12
CA PHE A 54 9.81 -1.82 -13.10
C PHE A 54 10.41 -3.10 -13.71
N GLN A 55 9.62 -3.86 -14.45
CA GLN A 55 10.03 -5.13 -15.05
C GLN A 55 11.06 -4.95 -16.17
N GLU A 56 10.97 -3.90 -16.98
CA GLU A 56 12.00 -3.54 -17.96
C GLU A 56 13.37 -3.31 -17.31
N LYS A 57 13.37 -2.77 -16.10
CA LYS A 57 14.61 -2.41 -15.40
C LYS A 57 15.17 -3.55 -14.54
N TYR A 58 14.32 -4.35 -13.92
CA TYR A 58 14.72 -5.29 -12.87
C TYR A 58 14.48 -6.76 -13.23
N GLY A 59 13.79 -7.04 -14.34
CA GLY A 59 13.49 -8.38 -14.85
C GLY A 59 11.98 -8.62 -15.00
N ALA A 60 11.60 -9.27 -16.08
CA ALA A 60 10.19 -9.48 -16.47
C ALA A 60 9.40 -10.37 -15.49
N ASP A 61 10.09 -11.16 -14.68
CA ASP A 61 9.55 -12.07 -13.68
C ASP A 61 9.51 -11.46 -12.26
N ARG A 62 9.95 -10.20 -12.12
CA ARG A 62 9.94 -9.51 -10.83
C ARG A 62 8.56 -8.90 -10.57
N PRO A 63 7.86 -9.32 -9.50
CA PRO A 63 6.61 -8.66 -9.10
C PRO A 63 6.88 -7.28 -8.48
N THR A 64 5.86 -6.45 -8.53
CA THR A 64 5.76 -5.22 -7.73
C THR A 64 4.94 -5.53 -6.46
N SER A 65 5.11 -4.71 -5.42
CA SER A 65 4.44 -4.88 -4.14
C SER A 65 4.15 -3.53 -3.47
N ASP A 66 3.29 -3.52 -2.45
CA ASP A 66 2.94 -2.30 -1.72
C ASP A 66 4.17 -1.52 -1.20
N PRO A 67 5.20 -2.12 -0.56
CA PRO A 67 6.38 -1.37 -0.12
C PRO A 67 7.16 -0.72 -1.27
N MET A 68 7.21 -1.36 -2.44
CA MET A 68 7.89 -0.79 -3.62
C MET A 68 7.08 0.37 -4.20
N GLU A 69 5.76 0.19 -4.29
CA GLU A 69 4.83 1.22 -4.75
C GLU A 69 4.85 2.43 -3.82
N ALA A 70 4.79 2.23 -2.51
CA ALA A 70 4.85 3.29 -1.52
C ALA A 70 6.14 4.13 -1.63
N ALA A 71 7.28 3.49 -1.92
CA ALA A 71 8.53 4.19 -2.17
C ALA A 71 8.47 5.05 -3.44
N TYR A 72 7.87 4.53 -4.52
CA TYR A 72 7.64 5.25 -5.77
C TYR A 72 6.72 6.47 -5.55
N VAL A 73 5.57 6.27 -4.91
CA VAL A 73 4.60 7.32 -4.59
C VAL A 73 5.22 8.43 -3.74
N SER A 74 6.00 8.06 -2.72
CA SER A 74 6.68 9.02 -1.83
C SER A 74 7.56 10.00 -2.60
N MET A 75 8.27 9.53 -3.63
CA MET A 75 9.13 10.38 -4.45
C MET A 75 8.33 11.38 -5.30
N TYR A 76 7.19 10.95 -5.87
CA TYR A 76 6.35 11.83 -6.67
C TYR A 76 5.58 12.84 -5.81
N LEU A 77 5.09 12.42 -4.65
CA LEU A 77 4.49 13.35 -3.68
C LEU A 77 5.51 14.40 -3.22
N TYR A 78 6.73 13.98 -2.87
CA TYR A 78 7.79 14.92 -2.51
C TYR A 78 8.10 15.90 -3.64
N LYS A 79 8.22 15.42 -4.89
CA LYS A 79 8.39 16.28 -6.06
C LYS A 79 7.27 17.31 -6.16
N ASN A 80 6.01 16.88 -6.06
CA ASN A 80 4.85 17.76 -6.16
C ASN A 80 4.82 18.78 -5.01
N MET A 81 5.19 18.38 -3.78
CA MET A 81 5.32 19.30 -2.64
C MET A 81 6.41 20.35 -2.87
N VAL A 82 7.59 19.96 -3.37
CA VAL A 82 8.69 20.90 -3.69
C VAL A 82 8.29 21.87 -4.79
N GLU A 83 7.63 21.39 -5.84
CA GLU A 83 7.13 22.22 -6.93
C GLU A 83 6.09 23.24 -6.42
N LYS A 84 5.16 22.81 -5.57
CA LYS A 84 4.16 23.67 -4.94
C LYS A 84 4.79 24.70 -4.00
N ALA A 85 5.81 24.29 -3.24
CA ALA A 85 6.56 25.17 -2.33
C ALA A 85 7.48 26.17 -3.07
N GLY A 86 7.91 25.85 -4.30
CA GLY A 86 8.94 26.59 -5.02
C GLY A 86 10.30 26.60 -4.31
N SER A 87 10.57 25.64 -3.43
CA SER A 87 11.72 25.59 -2.54
C SER A 87 12.01 24.18 -2.06
N PHE A 88 13.29 23.90 -1.77
CA PHE A 88 13.72 22.67 -1.06
C PHE A 88 13.83 22.87 0.47
N CYS A 89 13.50 24.06 0.99
CA CYS A 89 13.50 24.31 2.43
C CYS A 89 12.43 23.43 3.10
N VAL A 90 12.82 22.69 4.15
CA VAL A 90 11.94 21.74 4.85
C VAL A 90 10.64 22.42 5.32
N ASP A 91 10.75 23.59 5.95
CA ASP A 91 9.57 24.31 6.46
C ASP A 91 8.61 24.73 5.32
N ALA A 92 9.16 25.15 4.16
CA ALA A 92 8.36 25.53 3.01
C ALA A 92 7.66 24.31 2.38
N VAL A 93 8.35 23.17 2.28
CA VAL A 93 7.80 21.92 1.75
C VAL A 93 6.71 21.39 2.67
N ASN A 94 6.93 21.39 3.99
CA ASN A 94 5.94 20.98 4.98
C ASN A 94 4.70 21.88 4.92
N ALA A 95 4.88 23.21 4.86
CA ALA A 95 3.76 24.15 4.74
C ALA A 95 2.96 23.99 3.43
N ALA A 96 3.58 23.47 2.38
CA ALA A 96 2.95 23.22 1.09
C ALA A 96 2.31 21.83 0.95
N SER A 97 2.50 20.92 1.93
CA SER A 97 2.13 19.51 1.80
C SER A 97 0.62 19.26 1.73
N ASP A 98 -0.17 20.06 2.45
CA ASP A 98 -1.62 19.87 2.56
C ASP A 98 -2.32 19.84 1.20
N GLY A 99 -3.14 18.83 0.98
CA GLY A 99 -3.91 18.64 -0.24
C GLY A 99 -3.06 18.35 -1.50
N VAL A 100 -1.77 18.05 -1.34
CA VAL A 100 -0.95 17.58 -2.48
C VAL A 100 -1.40 16.19 -2.89
N THR A 101 -1.63 16.02 -4.19
CA THR A 101 -2.13 14.77 -4.76
C THR A 101 -1.13 14.15 -5.73
N PHE A 102 -1.26 12.85 -5.93
CA PHE A 102 -0.60 12.11 -7.00
C PHE A 102 -1.52 10.98 -7.49
N GLN A 103 -1.65 10.85 -8.81
CA GLN A 103 -2.33 9.69 -9.41
C GLN A 103 -1.34 8.54 -9.45
N ALA A 104 -1.44 7.68 -8.45
CA ALA A 104 -0.51 6.59 -8.15
C ALA A 104 -0.98 5.26 -8.78
N PRO A 105 -0.11 4.22 -8.83
CA PRO A 105 -0.53 2.87 -9.21
C PRO A 105 -1.66 2.30 -8.35
N GLU A 106 -1.74 2.66 -7.07
CA GLU A 106 -2.84 2.30 -6.16
C GLU A 106 -4.11 3.14 -6.34
N GLY A 107 -4.07 4.20 -7.16
CA GLY A 107 -5.13 5.17 -7.35
C GLY A 107 -4.74 6.57 -6.90
N LEU A 108 -5.74 7.46 -6.74
CA LEU A 108 -5.48 8.83 -6.29
C LEU A 108 -5.11 8.83 -4.80
N VAL A 109 -3.95 9.39 -4.49
CA VAL A 109 -3.51 9.63 -3.11
C VAL A 109 -3.47 11.13 -2.80
N THR A 110 -3.77 11.50 -1.55
CA THR A 110 -3.82 12.89 -1.10
C THR A 110 -3.11 13.03 0.25
N VAL A 111 -2.22 14.03 0.36
CA VAL A 111 -1.53 14.32 1.62
C VAL A 111 -2.44 15.10 2.55
N ASN A 112 -2.58 14.63 3.79
CA ASN A 112 -3.18 15.36 4.88
C ASN A 112 -2.11 16.23 5.56
N GLY A 113 -2.28 17.55 5.50
CA GLY A 113 -1.30 18.52 6.01
C GLY A 113 -1.16 18.56 7.52
N ASP A 114 -2.18 18.11 8.27
CA ASP A 114 -2.17 18.14 9.73
C ASP A 114 -1.29 17.05 10.34
N ASN A 115 -1.19 15.90 9.67
CA ASN A 115 -0.47 14.76 10.19
C ASN A 115 0.59 14.17 9.22
N HIS A 116 0.69 14.72 8.01
CA HIS A 116 1.60 14.30 6.93
C HIS A 116 1.45 12.83 6.49
N HIS A 117 0.30 12.22 6.76
CA HIS A 117 -0.08 10.94 6.21
C HIS A 117 -0.85 11.14 4.90
N ILE A 118 -1.09 10.04 4.19
CA ILE A 118 -1.85 10.07 2.95
C ILE A 118 -3.14 9.26 3.08
N ALA A 119 -4.24 9.77 2.54
CA ALA A 119 -5.44 9.00 2.34
C ALA A 119 -5.20 7.98 1.23
N LYS A 120 -5.51 6.71 1.49
CA LYS A 120 -5.26 5.56 0.61
C LYS A 120 -6.44 4.60 0.63
N THR A 121 -6.66 3.91 -0.48
CA THR A 121 -7.61 2.80 -0.53
C THR A 121 -7.07 1.61 0.25
N GLY A 122 -7.92 0.99 1.08
CA GLY A 122 -7.58 -0.25 1.78
C GLY A 122 -8.03 -1.45 0.96
N LEU A 123 -7.18 -2.46 0.82
CA LEU A 123 -7.44 -3.67 0.05
C LEU A 123 -7.22 -4.93 0.89
N ILE A 124 -7.98 -5.99 0.60
CA ILE A 124 -7.68 -7.35 1.05
C ILE A 124 -7.49 -8.21 -0.18
N GLY A 125 -6.32 -8.82 -0.29
CA GLY A 125 -5.98 -9.79 -1.32
C GLY A 125 -5.96 -11.21 -0.77
N GLN A 126 -6.41 -12.17 -1.57
CA GLN A 126 -6.28 -13.59 -1.28
C GLN A 126 -5.18 -14.18 -2.16
N ILE A 127 -4.27 -14.94 -1.54
CA ILE A 127 -3.17 -15.59 -2.27
C ILE A 127 -3.73 -16.70 -3.15
N ASN A 128 -3.45 -16.63 -4.44
CA ASN A 128 -3.83 -17.63 -5.44
C ASN A 128 -2.74 -18.67 -5.66
N ALA A 129 -2.99 -19.61 -6.58
CA ALA A 129 -2.07 -20.73 -6.87
C ALA A 129 -0.72 -20.28 -7.49
N ASP A 130 -0.66 -19.09 -8.04
CA ASP A 130 0.55 -18.50 -8.64
C ASP A 130 1.35 -17.65 -7.63
N ASN A 131 0.98 -17.69 -6.34
CA ASN A 131 1.51 -16.86 -5.26
C ASN A 131 1.36 -15.35 -5.53
N GLN A 132 0.33 -14.97 -6.29
CA GLN A 132 -0.10 -13.61 -6.49
C GLN A 132 -1.39 -13.35 -5.70
N PHE A 133 -1.88 -12.12 -5.69
CA PHE A 133 -3.06 -11.75 -4.92
C PHE A 133 -4.24 -11.43 -5.83
N ASP A 134 -5.37 -12.09 -5.59
CA ASP A 134 -6.67 -11.69 -6.11
C ASP A 134 -7.34 -10.76 -5.11
N ILE A 135 -7.70 -9.54 -5.52
CA ILE A 135 -8.36 -8.57 -4.64
C ILE A 135 -9.78 -9.09 -4.36
N VAL A 136 -10.06 -9.36 -3.08
CA VAL A 136 -11.35 -9.90 -2.64
C VAL A 136 -12.19 -8.90 -1.85
N TRP A 137 -11.57 -7.80 -1.43
CA TRP A 137 -12.23 -6.67 -0.78
C TRP A 137 -11.48 -5.38 -1.06
N ASP A 138 -12.23 -4.30 -1.20
CA ASP A 138 -11.78 -2.94 -1.49
C ASP A 138 -12.63 -1.98 -0.65
N SER A 139 -12.02 -0.97 -0.04
CA SER A 139 -12.76 0.07 0.69
C SER A 139 -13.64 0.94 -0.21
N GLY A 140 -13.40 0.91 -1.52
CA GLY A 140 -14.10 1.70 -2.54
C GLY A 140 -13.63 3.14 -2.64
N GLU A 141 -13.36 3.77 -1.51
CA GLU A 141 -12.86 5.14 -1.40
C GLU A 141 -11.59 5.18 -0.54
N PRO A 142 -10.71 6.17 -0.74
CA PRO A 142 -9.58 6.38 0.15
C PRO A 142 -10.01 6.57 1.59
N ILE A 143 -9.32 5.90 2.51
CA ILE A 143 -9.54 6.01 3.94
C ILE A 143 -8.67 7.16 4.47
N GLU A 144 -9.30 8.11 5.16
CA GLU A 144 -8.58 9.20 5.81
C GLU A 144 -7.67 8.67 6.93
N PRO A 145 -6.44 9.17 7.02
CA PRO A 145 -5.51 8.71 8.05
C PRO A 145 -5.95 9.17 9.45
N ASP A 146 -5.99 8.23 10.38
CA ASP A 146 -6.18 8.49 11.82
C ASP A 146 -5.00 7.91 12.62
N PRO A 147 -3.82 8.57 12.58
CA PRO A 147 -2.60 8.03 13.17
C PRO A 147 -2.64 7.96 14.71
N TYR A 148 -3.57 8.68 15.34
CA TYR A 148 -3.71 8.74 16.80
C TYR A 148 -4.90 7.95 17.32
N LEU A 149 -5.70 7.37 16.43
CA LEU A 149 -6.86 6.52 16.74
C LEU A 149 -7.97 7.23 17.55
N GLU A 150 -8.01 8.55 17.53
CA GLU A 150 -8.96 9.37 18.31
C GLU A 150 -10.42 9.13 17.91
N GLY A 151 -10.65 8.71 16.66
CA GLY A 151 -11.98 8.39 16.13
C GLY A 151 -12.57 7.09 16.68
N TYR A 152 -11.81 6.26 17.40
CA TYR A 152 -12.26 4.96 17.86
C TYR A 152 -12.79 5.00 19.30
N ALA A 153 -13.95 4.41 19.54
CA ALA A 153 -14.61 4.40 20.87
C ALA A 153 -13.80 3.68 21.96
N TRP A 154 -12.83 2.83 21.59
CA TRP A 154 -11.95 2.12 22.53
C TRP A 154 -10.67 2.91 22.86
N TRP A 155 -10.39 3.99 22.13
CA TRP A 155 -9.24 4.84 22.39
C TRP A 155 -9.45 5.67 23.66
N ASN A 156 -8.47 5.66 24.55
CA ASN A 156 -8.50 6.43 25.79
C ASN A 156 -7.18 7.20 25.93
N PRO A 157 -7.18 8.54 25.77
CA PRO A 157 -6.00 9.36 25.87
C PRO A 157 -5.38 9.39 27.27
N ASP A 158 -6.16 9.05 28.29
CA ASP A 158 -5.74 9.07 29.71
C ASP A 158 -5.22 7.70 30.20
N ALA A 159 -5.20 6.68 29.33
CA ALA A 159 -4.71 5.35 29.64
C ALA A 159 -3.17 5.22 29.45
N SER A 160 -2.41 6.11 30.08
CA SER A 160 -0.94 6.11 30.08
C SER A 160 -0.38 5.55 31.38
#